data_2f830a6f75b04e86b9247f30f46c47b3
#
_entry.id   2f830a6f75b04e86b9247f30f46c47b3
#
_cell.length_a   1.000
_cell.length_b   1.000
_cell.length_c   1.000
_cell.angle_alpha   90.00
_cell.angle_beta   90.00
_cell.angle_gamma   90.00
#
_symmetry.space_group_name_H-M   'P 1'
#
loop_
_entity.id
_entity.type
_entity.pdbx_description
1 polymer ?
#
loop_
_entity_poly.entity_id
_entity_poly.type
_entity_poly.pdbx_seq_one_letter_code
_entity_poly.pdbx_strand_id
1 'polypeptide(L)'
;MGVHSKKNGEIPKEEYENEIQKYIQKLGITDYEIIEKEQGNIPMTSYKFRKHNTKNIINIGSVGGWTKASTGYTFKNTTKKSRALINFLSKETDFRKFHKTDKFWFYDLLFLDVLYRRNDLGSKVFSSLFKKGNPTLIFKFLDEETTFWEDLQVIWKCPKGLFIRALVGRIF
;
A
#
# COMPACT_ATOMS: atom_id res chain seq x y z
N MET A 1 18.35 -9.40 -2.40
CA MET A 1 18.45 -10.17 -1.16
C MET A 1 17.04 -10.28 -0.61
N GLY A 2 16.44 -11.46 -0.56
CA GLY A 2 15.05 -11.62 -0.15
C GLY A 2 14.98 -11.75 1.37
N VAL A 3 14.19 -10.91 1.98
CA VAL A 3 13.81 -11.05 3.40
C VAL A 3 12.93 -12.29 3.52
N HIS A 4 13.40 -13.31 4.20
CA HIS A 4 12.63 -14.52 4.49
C HIS A 4 11.59 -14.18 5.56
N SER A 5 10.34 -13.98 5.16
CA SER A 5 9.22 -13.93 6.09
C SER A 5 9.10 -15.27 6.82
N LYS A 6 9.42 -15.31 8.10
CA LYS A 6 9.13 -16.43 8.99
C LYS A 6 7.62 -16.53 9.22
N LYS A 7 7.14 -17.71 9.60
CA LYS A 7 5.72 -18.10 9.75
C LYS A 7 4.79 -17.15 10.53
N ASN A 8 5.30 -16.14 11.22
CA ASN A 8 4.51 -15.15 11.99
C ASN A 8 4.64 -13.71 11.47
N GLY A 9 5.31 -13.47 10.34
CA GLY A 9 5.33 -12.16 9.68
C GLY A 9 6.13 -11.05 10.37
N GLU A 10 6.61 -11.26 11.57
CA GLU A 10 7.43 -10.28 12.30
C GLU A 10 8.91 -10.56 12.09
N ILE A 11 9.64 -9.52 11.68
CA ILE A 11 11.08 -9.54 11.58
C ILE A 11 11.65 -9.23 12.98
N PRO A 12 12.58 -10.02 13.53
CA PRO A 12 13.19 -9.73 14.82
C PRO A 12 13.84 -8.34 14.82
N LYS A 13 13.77 -7.65 15.96
CA LYS A 13 14.35 -6.30 16.12
C LYS A 13 15.82 -6.25 15.77
N GLU A 14 16.56 -7.28 16.16
CA GLU A 14 18.00 -7.42 15.89
C GLU A 14 18.31 -7.49 14.39
N GLU A 15 17.41 -8.08 13.58
CA GLU A 15 17.58 -8.14 12.13
C GLU A 15 17.45 -6.74 11.51
N TYR A 16 16.51 -5.91 11.98
CA TYR A 16 16.40 -4.50 11.56
C TYR A 16 17.65 -3.71 11.94
N GLU A 17 18.11 -3.84 13.18
CA GLU A 17 19.28 -3.11 13.67
C GLU A 17 20.55 -3.51 12.88
N ASN A 18 20.73 -4.78 12.58
CA ASN A 18 21.83 -5.27 11.76
C ASN A 18 21.80 -4.72 10.32
N GLU A 19 20.62 -4.69 9.68
CA GLU A 19 20.49 -4.16 8.32
C GLU A 19 20.70 -2.64 8.29
N ILE A 20 20.25 -1.90 9.29
CA ILE A 20 20.51 -0.45 9.43
C ILE A 20 22.03 -0.22 9.59
N GLN A 21 22.70 -0.99 10.44
CA GLN A 21 24.14 -0.85 10.61
C GLN A 21 24.93 -1.15 9.33
N LYS A 22 24.59 -2.22 8.62
CA LYS A 22 25.19 -2.51 7.31
C LYS A 22 24.98 -1.38 6.31
N TYR A 23 23.81 -0.76 6.31
CA TYR A 23 23.54 0.36 5.43
C TYR A 23 24.36 1.60 5.78
N ILE A 24 24.49 1.95 7.06
CA ILE A 24 25.31 3.06 7.55
C ILE A 24 26.80 2.83 7.19
N GLN A 25 27.31 1.61 7.42
CA GLN A 25 28.68 1.24 7.05
C GLN A 25 28.92 1.35 5.53
N LYS A 26 27.94 0.93 4.72
CA LYS A 26 28.00 1.07 3.25
C LYS A 26 28.10 2.53 2.79
N LEU A 27 27.54 3.47 3.55
CA LEU A 27 27.66 4.91 3.31
C LEU A 27 28.97 5.52 3.79
N GLY A 28 29.85 4.72 4.42
CA GLY A 28 31.12 5.19 4.99
C GLY A 28 30.99 6.01 6.26
N ILE A 29 29.82 5.96 6.92
CA ILE A 29 29.56 6.71 8.15
C ILE A 29 30.09 5.88 9.33
N THR A 30 31.10 6.41 10.04
CA THR A 30 31.74 5.73 11.17
C THR A 30 31.49 6.40 12.51
N ASP A 31 31.12 7.68 12.50
CA ASP A 31 30.84 8.49 13.68
C ASP A 31 29.42 9.03 13.61
N TYR A 32 28.55 8.51 14.49
CA TYR A 32 27.14 8.94 14.57
C TYR A 32 26.56 8.64 15.95
N GLU A 33 25.60 9.44 16.36
CA GLU A 33 24.79 9.26 17.56
C GLU A 33 23.35 8.94 17.18
N ILE A 34 22.75 7.94 17.83
CA ILE A 34 21.33 7.64 17.67
C ILE A 34 20.53 8.52 18.61
N ILE A 35 19.89 9.55 18.08
CA ILE A 35 19.08 10.50 18.87
C ILE A 35 17.71 9.88 19.19
N GLU A 36 17.09 9.16 18.25
CA GLU A 36 15.75 8.59 18.41
C GLU A 36 15.64 7.27 17.64
N LYS A 37 14.85 6.34 18.19
CA LYS A 37 14.48 5.09 17.52
C LYS A 37 12.97 5.01 17.42
N GLU A 38 12.46 4.82 16.20
CA GLU A 38 11.06 4.61 15.91
C GLU A 38 10.85 3.23 15.29
N GLN A 39 9.83 2.52 15.72
CA GLN A 39 9.43 1.23 15.18
C GLN A 39 7.92 1.18 15.02
N GLY A 40 7.45 0.69 13.88
CA GLY A 40 6.04 0.54 13.61
C GLY A 40 5.75 -0.55 12.59
N ASN A 41 4.52 -1.06 12.60
CA ASN A 41 3.98 -1.96 11.60
C ASN A 41 2.92 -1.25 10.77
N ILE A 42 3.12 -1.18 9.46
CA ILE A 42 2.13 -0.64 8.52
C ILE A 42 1.31 -1.82 7.99
N PRO A 43 0.00 -1.90 8.30
CA PRO A 43 -0.83 -3.00 7.83
C PRO A 43 -1.05 -2.90 6.32
N MET A 44 -0.50 -3.84 5.56
CA MET A 44 -0.82 -4.02 4.14
C MET A 44 -2.06 -4.93 4.03
N THR A 45 -3.22 -4.33 4.01
CA THR A 45 -4.50 -5.05 4.06
C THR A 45 -5.59 -4.37 3.25
N SER A 46 -6.42 -5.16 2.59
CA SER A 46 -7.65 -4.72 1.91
C SER A 46 -8.89 -4.71 2.82
N TYR A 47 -8.69 -4.78 4.14
CA TYR A 47 -9.79 -4.73 5.09
C TYR A 47 -10.59 -3.42 4.94
N LYS A 48 -11.91 -3.53 4.98
CA LYS A 48 -12.81 -2.38 4.80
C LYS A 48 -13.02 -1.63 6.12
N PHE A 49 -12.01 -0.89 6.58
CA PHE A 49 -12.00 -0.13 7.84
C PHE A 49 -13.21 0.81 7.99
N ARG A 50 -13.76 1.33 6.88
CA ARG A 50 -14.95 2.18 6.88
C ARG A 50 -16.17 1.57 7.59
N LYS A 51 -16.22 0.24 7.78
CA LYS A 51 -17.27 -0.45 8.53
C LYS A 51 -17.32 -0.04 9.99
N HIS A 52 -16.26 0.51 10.51
CA HIS A 52 -16.16 1.01 11.89
C HIS A 52 -16.59 2.47 12.03
N ASN A 53 -16.89 3.16 10.94
CA ASN A 53 -17.48 4.50 11.02
C ASN A 53 -18.92 4.39 11.49
N THR A 54 -19.30 5.27 12.40
CA THR A 54 -20.69 5.44 12.85
C THR A 54 -21.30 6.70 12.25
N LYS A 55 -22.52 7.02 12.60
CA LYS A 55 -23.13 8.29 12.21
C LYS A 55 -22.26 9.49 12.65
N ASN A 56 -21.74 9.44 13.88
CA ASN A 56 -21.09 10.58 14.55
C ASN A 56 -19.57 10.41 14.68
N ILE A 57 -18.99 9.25 14.34
CA ILE A 57 -17.56 8.97 14.50
C ILE A 57 -16.99 8.52 13.16
N ILE A 58 -15.93 9.20 12.72
CA ILE A 58 -15.12 8.79 11.57
C ILE A 58 -13.73 8.37 12.03
N ASN A 59 -13.27 7.23 11.55
CA ASN A 59 -11.88 6.80 11.70
C ASN A 59 -11.05 7.36 10.54
N ILE A 60 -9.91 7.96 10.84
CA ILE A 60 -9.00 8.60 9.87
C ILE A 60 -7.64 7.91 9.85
N GLY A 61 -6.78 8.25 8.89
CA GLY A 61 -5.45 7.67 8.79
C GLY A 61 -5.47 6.15 8.57
N SER A 62 -4.51 5.44 9.12
CA SER A 62 -4.38 3.97 8.98
C SER A 62 -5.60 3.23 9.54
N VAL A 63 -6.12 3.66 10.69
CA VAL A 63 -7.32 3.08 11.31
C VAL A 63 -8.58 3.32 10.48
N GLY A 64 -8.60 4.41 9.70
CA GLY A 64 -9.67 4.72 8.75
C GLY A 64 -9.52 4.06 7.37
N GLY A 65 -8.46 3.29 7.15
CA GLY A 65 -8.15 2.69 5.86
C GLY A 65 -7.73 3.72 4.81
N TRP A 66 -7.01 4.77 5.25
CA TRP A 66 -6.49 5.80 4.34
C TRP A 66 -5.10 5.46 3.81
N THR A 67 -4.46 4.45 4.36
CA THR A 67 -3.23 3.86 3.87
C THR A 67 -3.49 3.06 2.59
N LYS A 68 -2.67 3.24 1.57
CA LYS A 68 -2.76 2.42 0.36
C LYS A 68 -2.36 0.98 0.66
N ALA A 69 -3.28 0.05 0.46
CA ALA A 69 -3.11 -1.33 0.87
C ALA A 69 -1.93 -2.03 0.19
N SER A 70 -1.66 -1.70 -1.07
CA SER A 70 -0.59 -2.33 -1.87
C SER A 70 0.83 -1.84 -1.57
N THR A 71 0.98 -0.63 -0.99
CA THR A 71 2.29 0.00 -0.79
C THR A 71 2.56 0.47 0.63
N GLY A 72 1.55 0.54 1.49
CA GLY A 72 1.65 1.14 2.83
C GLY A 72 1.74 2.68 2.81
N TYR A 73 1.67 3.30 1.63
CA TYR A 73 1.82 4.75 1.52
C TYR A 73 0.56 5.48 2.00
N THR A 74 0.73 6.46 2.87
CA THR A 74 -0.39 7.09 3.57
C THR A 74 -0.52 8.58 3.31
N PHE A 75 0.58 9.30 3.12
CA PHE A 75 0.63 10.76 3.12
C PHE A 75 -0.31 11.40 2.07
N LYS A 76 -0.16 11.06 0.79
CA LYS A 76 -0.96 11.64 -0.29
C LYS A 76 -2.44 11.27 -0.17
N ASN A 77 -2.72 10.01 0.19
CA ASN A 77 -4.09 9.55 0.41
C ASN A 77 -4.75 10.29 1.58
N THR A 78 -4.03 10.50 2.68
CA THR A 78 -4.52 11.28 3.82
C THR A 78 -4.83 12.71 3.41
N THR A 79 -3.94 13.37 2.68
CA THR A 79 -4.17 14.73 2.17
C THR A 79 -5.42 14.82 1.29
N LYS A 80 -5.60 13.88 0.35
CA LYS A 80 -6.78 13.83 -0.53
C LYS A 80 -8.07 13.61 0.27
N LYS A 81 -8.06 12.63 1.17
CA LYS A 81 -9.24 12.27 1.98
C LYS A 81 -9.58 13.35 3.01
N SER A 82 -8.59 14.06 3.56
CA SER A 82 -8.85 15.21 4.44
C SER A 82 -9.57 16.35 3.70
N ARG A 83 -9.14 16.68 2.48
CA ARG A 83 -9.85 17.67 1.65
C ARG A 83 -11.26 17.22 1.31
N ALA A 84 -11.43 15.94 0.95
CA ALA A 84 -12.74 15.36 0.68
C ALA A 84 -13.64 15.38 1.92
N LEU A 85 -13.09 15.16 3.12
CA LEU A 85 -13.82 15.20 4.39
C LEU A 85 -14.34 16.61 4.69
N ILE A 86 -13.53 17.65 4.47
CA ILE A 86 -13.96 19.04 4.64
C ILE A 86 -15.18 19.34 3.74
N ASN A 87 -15.09 18.95 2.46
CA ASN A 87 -16.19 19.12 1.51
C ASN A 87 -17.43 18.26 1.85
N PHE A 88 -17.23 17.10 2.45
CA PHE A 88 -18.33 16.24 2.91
C PHE A 88 -19.06 16.88 4.09
N LEU A 89 -18.36 17.39 5.08
CA LEU A 89 -18.91 18.01 6.28
C LEU A 89 -19.82 19.22 5.98
N SER A 90 -19.62 19.89 4.85
CA SER A 90 -20.49 20.99 4.43
C SER A 90 -21.86 20.52 3.89
N LYS A 91 -22.05 19.22 3.61
CA LYS A 91 -23.22 18.67 2.91
C LYS A 91 -23.90 17.52 3.64
N GLU A 92 -23.18 16.82 4.50
CA GLU A 92 -23.63 15.58 5.12
C GLU A 92 -23.02 15.45 6.53
N THR A 93 -23.77 14.85 7.44
CA THR A 93 -23.37 14.63 8.83
C THR A 93 -23.20 13.16 9.20
N ASP A 94 -23.63 12.24 8.34
CA ASP A 94 -23.52 10.80 8.60
C ASP A 94 -22.23 10.24 8.02
N PHE A 95 -21.21 10.06 8.87
CA PHE A 95 -19.89 9.57 8.43
C PHE A 95 -19.86 8.17 7.84
N ARG A 96 -20.91 7.36 7.98
CA ARG A 96 -21.02 6.07 7.30
C ARG A 96 -21.06 6.22 5.77
N LYS A 97 -21.46 7.40 5.28
CA LYS A 97 -21.57 7.73 3.87
C LYS A 97 -20.30 8.33 3.26
N PHE A 98 -19.30 8.69 4.10
CA PHE A 98 -18.12 9.42 3.65
C PHE A 98 -17.29 8.66 2.62
N HIS A 99 -17.08 7.38 2.79
CA HIS A 99 -16.14 6.63 1.96
C HIS A 99 -16.81 5.45 1.25
N LYS A 100 -16.60 5.36 -0.07
CA LYS A 100 -17.04 4.23 -0.91
C LYS A 100 -15.84 3.41 -1.36
N THR A 101 -16.07 2.11 -1.56
CA THR A 101 -15.08 1.23 -2.19
C THR A 101 -15.04 1.52 -3.69
N ASP A 102 -13.87 1.67 -4.24
CA ASP A 102 -13.64 1.92 -5.67
C ASP A 102 -12.86 0.76 -6.36
N LYS A 103 -12.54 0.96 -7.63
CA LYS A 103 -11.77 -0.01 -8.43
C LYS A 103 -10.36 -0.26 -7.89
N PHE A 104 -9.73 0.75 -7.29
CA PHE A 104 -8.36 0.65 -6.76
C PHE A 104 -8.28 -0.28 -5.57
N TRP A 105 -9.32 -0.32 -4.74
CA TRP A 105 -9.43 -1.32 -3.68
C TRP A 105 -9.33 -2.76 -4.22
N PHE A 106 -9.97 -3.03 -5.37
CA PHE A 106 -9.92 -4.35 -5.99
C PHE A 106 -8.54 -4.65 -6.60
N TYR A 107 -7.88 -3.66 -7.19
CA TYR A 107 -6.51 -3.82 -7.70
C TYR A 107 -5.52 -4.11 -6.57
N ASP A 108 -5.62 -3.37 -5.47
CA ASP A 108 -4.81 -3.60 -4.28
C ASP A 108 -5.05 -5.00 -3.69
N LEU A 109 -6.31 -5.45 -3.64
CA LEU A 109 -6.66 -6.79 -3.19
C LEU A 109 -5.96 -7.89 -4.00
N LEU A 110 -5.99 -7.78 -5.33
CA LEU A 110 -5.30 -8.74 -6.20
C LEU A 110 -3.78 -8.70 -6.02
N PHE A 111 -3.21 -7.52 -5.84
CA PHE A 111 -1.78 -7.39 -5.58
C PHE A 111 -1.38 -8.01 -4.24
N LEU A 112 -2.16 -7.81 -3.20
CA LEU A 112 -1.94 -8.45 -1.90
C LEU A 112 -2.04 -9.98 -1.99
N ASP A 113 -2.95 -10.53 -2.80
CA ASP A 113 -3.02 -11.98 -3.04
C ASP A 113 -1.75 -12.51 -3.74
N VAL A 114 -1.20 -11.73 -4.68
CA VAL A 114 0.09 -12.07 -5.31
C VAL A 114 1.21 -12.08 -4.27
N LEU A 115 1.30 -11.05 -3.44
CA LEU A 115 2.33 -10.98 -2.39
C LEU A 115 2.15 -12.07 -1.33
N TYR A 116 0.93 -12.37 -0.92
CA TYR A 116 0.66 -13.43 0.05
C TYR A 116 1.14 -14.81 -0.43
N ARG A 117 0.95 -15.11 -1.71
CA ARG A 117 1.35 -16.39 -2.31
C ARG A 117 2.80 -16.42 -2.76
N ARG A 118 3.31 -15.30 -3.25
CA ARG A 118 4.63 -15.18 -3.90
C ARG A 118 5.30 -13.85 -3.59
N ASN A 119 5.57 -13.60 -2.30
CA ASN A 119 6.26 -12.39 -1.86
C ASN A 119 7.65 -12.21 -2.50
N ASP A 120 8.30 -13.33 -2.80
CA ASP A 120 9.58 -13.38 -3.53
C ASP A 120 9.54 -12.68 -4.90
N LEU A 121 8.35 -12.54 -5.49
CA LEU A 121 8.16 -11.90 -6.79
C LEU A 121 7.72 -10.43 -6.71
N GLY A 122 7.55 -9.86 -5.52
CA GLY A 122 7.14 -8.47 -5.35
C GLY A 122 8.07 -7.48 -6.08
N SER A 123 9.37 -7.61 -5.92
CA SER A 123 10.38 -6.80 -6.63
C SER A 123 10.27 -6.94 -8.16
N LYS A 124 9.97 -8.14 -8.67
CA LYS A 124 9.79 -8.41 -10.10
C LYS A 124 8.56 -7.71 -10.65
N VAL A 125 7.46 -7.64 -9.89
CA VAL A 125 6.24 -6.92 -10.29
C VAL A 125 6.54 -5.44 -10.47
N PHE A 126 7.14 -4.79 -9.46
CA PHE A 126 7.50 -3.37 -9.55
C PHE A 126 8.54 -3.11 -10.65
N SER A 127 9.59 -3.93 -10.76
CA SER A 127 10.58 -3.79 -11.83
C SER A 127 9.93 -3.90 -13.22
N SER A 128 8.95 -4.79 -13.40
CA SER A 128 8.24 -4.94 -14.67
C SER A 128 7.43 -3.71 -15.01
N LEU A 129 6.77 -3.11 -14.02
CA LEU A 129 6.02 -1.86 -14.19
C LEU A 129 6.93 -0.72 -14.66
N PHE A 130 8.01 -0.45 -13.91
CA PHE A 130 8.88 0.70 -14.19
C PHE A 130 9.77 0.52 -15.42
N LYS A 131 10.21 -0.70 -15.73
CA LYS A 131 11.00 -0.95 -16.97
C LYS A 131 10.18 -0.80 -18.25
N LYS A 132 8.88 -1.06 -18.21
CA LYS A 132 8.01 -1.10 -19.40
C LYS A 132 6.99 0.02 -19.44
N GLY A 133 6.80 0.75 -18.36
CA GLY A 133 5.77 1.76 -18.20
C GLY A 133 6.30 3.18 -18.20
N ASN A 134 5.40 4.14 -18.41
CA ASN A 134 5.66 5.55 -18.17
C ASN A 134 5.62 5.83 -16.66
N PRO A 135 6.70 6.31 -16.01
CA PRO A 135 6.73 6.59 -14.57
C PRO A 135 5.60 7.51 -14.11
N THR A 136 5.29 8.56 -14.87
CA THR A 136 4.20 9.50 -14.55
C THR A 136 2.85 8.78 -14.47
N LEU A 137 2.57 7.89 -15.42
CA LEU A 137 1.33 7.11 -15.43
C LEU A 137 1.29 6.11 -14.26
N ILE A 138 2.45 5.49 -13.94
CA ILE A 138 2.55 4.56 -12.81
C ILE A 138 2.28 5.29 -11.51
N PHE A 139 2.88 6.46 -11.27
CA PHE A 139 2.61 7.25 -10.08
C PHE A 139 1.16 7.72 -10.02
N LYS A 140 0.57 8.15 -11.12
CA LYS A 140 -0.86 8.49 -11.21
C LYS A 140 -1.74 7.31 -10.82
N PHE A 141 -1.39 6.09 -11.24
CA PHE A 141 -2.09 4.85 -10.87
C PHE A 141 -1.94 4.54 -9.38
N LEU A 142 -0.73 4.66 -8.83
CA LEU A 142 -0.48 4.45 -7.40
C LEU A 142 -1.20 5.50 -6.53
N ASP A 143 -1.41 6.69 -7.07
CA ASP A 143 -2.17 7.77 -6.44
C ASP A 143 -3.69 7.65 -6.59
N GLU A 144 -4.19 6.59 -7.24
CA GLU A 144 -5.63 6.37 -7.46
C GLU A 144 -6.31 7.48 -8.28
N GLU A 145 -5.60 7.98 -9.30
CA GLU A 145 -6.08 9.11 -10.14
C GLU A 145 -6.27 8.73 -11.61
N THR A 146 -6.00 7.47 -11.97
CA THR A 146 -6.11 6.99 -13.34
C THR A 146 -7.55 6.71 -13.77
N THR A 147 -7.81 6.94 -15.06
CA THR A 147 -9.03 6.49 -15.74
C THR A 147 -8.98 4.97 -15.98
N PHE A 148 -10.11 4.37 -16.36
CA PHE A 148 -10.16 2.94 -16.68
C PHE A 148 -9.19 2.54 -17.80
N TRP A 149 -9.06 3.35 -18.84
CA TRP A 149 -8.15 3.07 -19.95
C TRP A 149 -6.67 3.18 -19.55
N GLU A 150 -6.35 4.12 -18.68
CA GLU A 150 -5.01 4.24 -18.11
C GLU A 150 -4.69 3.05 -17.19
N ASP A 151 -5.67 2.57 -16.42
CA ASP A 151 -5.51 1.36 -15.60
C ASP A 151 -5.11 0.15 -16.45
N LEU A 152 -5.83 -0.06 -17.57
CA LEU A 152 -5.51 -1.15 -18.48
C LEU A 152 -4.09 -1.06 -19.04
N GLN A 153 -3.61 0.16 -19.34
CA GLN A 153 -2.23 0.37 -19.79
C GLN A 153 -1.20 -0.03 -18.73
N VAL A 154 -1.44 0.29 -17.45
CA VAL A 154 -0.57 -0.07 -16.33
C VAL A 154 -0.64 -1.58 -16.07
N ILE A 155 -1.84 -2.13 -15.95
CA ILE A 155 -2.07 -3.57 -15.66
C ILE A 155 -1.44 -4.44 -16.75
N TRP A 156 -1.48 -4.00 -18.01
CA TRP A 156 -0.86 -4.74 -19.13
C TRP A 156 0.66 -4.90 -19.02
N LYS A 157 1.33 -4.02 -18.24
CA LYS A 157 2.77 -4.10 -17.98
C LYS A 157 3.12 -5.07 -16.83
N CYS A 158 2.13 -5.45 -16.02
CA CYS A 158 2.32 -6.41 -14.95
C CYS A 158 2.53 -7.84 -15.45
N PRO A 159 3.17 -8.72 -14.67
CA PRO A 159 3.28 -10.14 -14.96
C PRO A 159 1.90 -10.82 -14.93
N LYS A 160 1.28 -10.98 -16.10
CA LYS A 160 -0.13 -11.42 -16.26
C LYS A 160 -0.46 -12.72 -15.53
N GLY A 161 0.41 -13.72 -15.59
CA GLY A 161 0.16 -15.03 -14.99
C GLY A 161 -0.06 -14.99 -13.46
N LEU A 162 0.61 -14.07 -12.76
CA LEU A 162 0.43 -13.90 -11.32
C LEU A 162 -0.94 -13.34 -10.98
N PHE A 163 -1.35 -12.29 -11.69
CA PHE A 163 -2.63 -11.61 -11.46
C PHE A 163 -3.83 -12.43 -11.93
N ILE A 164 -3.71 -13.16 -13.05
CA ILE A 164 -4.75 -14.08 -13.50
C ILE A 164 -4.96 -15.19 -12.45
N ARG A 165 -3.88 -15.78 -11.92
CA ARG A 165 -3.98 -16.80 -10.86
C ARG A 165 -4.63 -16.23 -9.58
N ALA A 166 -4.29 -14.99 -9.20
CA ALA A 166 -4.91 -14.33 -8.05
C ALA A 166 -6.41 -14.11 -8.30
N LEU A 167 -6.78 -13.65 -9.49
CA LEU A 167 -8.17 -13.42 -9.89
C LEU A 167 -8.98 -14.72 -9.89
N VAL A 168 -8.48 -15.76 -10.54
CA VAL A 168 -9.15 -17.08 -10.60
C VAL A 168 -9.37 -17.64 -9.18
N GLY A 169 -8.36 -17.57 -8.31
CA GLY A 169 -8.47 -18.02 -6.93
C GLY A 169 -9.43 -17.21 -6.03
N ARG A 170 -10.05 -16.15 -6.57
CA ARG A 170 -11.11 -15.39 -5.92
C ARG A 170 -12.50 -15.67 -6.46
N ILE A 171 -12.59 -16.23 -7.64
CA ILE A 171 -13.86 -16.56 -8.31
C ILE A 171 -14.25 -17.99 -8.01
N PHE A 172 -13.26 -18.88 -7.88
CA PHE A 172 -13.40 -20.30 -7.60
C PHE A 172 -12.67 -20.69 -6.30
#